data_39bd1d461c740ee93f576075353799f9
#
_entry.id   39bd1d461c740ee93f576075353799f9
#
_cell.length_a   1.000
_cell.length_b   1.000
_cell.length_c   1.000
_cell.angle_alpha   90.00
_cell.angle_beta   90.00
_cell.angle_gamma   90.00
#
_symmetry.space_group_name_H-M   'P 1'
#
loop_
_entity.id
_entity.type
_entity.pdbx_description
1 polymer ?
#
loop_
_entity_poly.entity_id
_entity_poly.type
_entity_poly.pdbx_seq_one_letter_code
_entity_poly.pdbx_strand_id
1 'polypeptide(L)'
;MAVVSLPDWIAFVAAHPEAHFLQTPAWGELKSEFGWQANHIIAGNSGAQILFRRLPLGFTVAYIPHGPVGRDWDALWPEVDALCRQKRAVFLKVEPDIWEVPGSEYGGLLPDDFQKSAHTIQPPRTLVIDLDAEEEEILERMKQKTRYNVRLAEKKGIVVRPSADVAAFAAMMEITGERDAFGVHTQAYYQRAYELFHPIGACELFLASYDGIPLAGLMVFAHGRRAWYLYGASNNQHRNRMPTYLLQWEAIRWAKEKGCTQYDLWGVPDHAEEELEAQFAERSDGLWGVYRFKRGFGGQLKRVAGAWDKVYMPFLYQIYRLYFK
;
A
#
# COMPACT_ATOMS: atom_id res chain seq x y z
N MET A 1 -26.23 -5.03 15.86
CA MET A 1 -24.79 -4.74 15.65
C MET A 1 -24.31 -5.60 14.50
N ALA A 2 -23.89 -4.99 13.44
CA ALA A 2 -23.42 -5.65 12.22
C ALA A 2 -21.93 -6.09 12.29
N VAL A 3 -21.36 -6.22 13.51
CA VAL A 3 -20.05 -6.82 13.70
C VAL A 3 -20.15 -8.29 13.35
N VAL A 4 -19.35 -8.70 12.37
CA VAL A 4 -19.37 -10.06 11.83
C VAL A 4 -18.15 -10.86 12.27
N SER A 5 -18.25 -12.18 12.15
CA SER A 5 -17.13 -13.09 12.40
C SER A 5 -16.06 -12.99 11.31
N LEU A 6 -14.84 -13.46 11.59
CA LEU A 6 -13.79 -13.53 10.57
C LEU A 6 -14.19 -14.41 9.36
N PRO A 7 -14.84 -15.59 9.52
CA PRO A 7 -15.35 -16.36 8.38
C PRO A 7 -16.33 -15.58 7.49
N ASP A 8 -17.26 -14.80 8.09
CA ASP A 8 -18.20 -13.97 7.31
C ASP A 8 -17.47 -12.87 6.55
N TRP A 9 -16.43 -12.26 7.16
CA TRP A 9 -15.60 -11.26 6.50
C TRP A 9 -14.80 -11.86 5.33
N ILE A 10 -14.24 -13.06 5.51
CA ILE A 10 -13.55 -13.80 4.43
C ILE A 10 -14.51 -14.00 3.24
N ALA A 11 -15.73 -14.47 3.50
CA ALA A 11 -16.72 -14.69 2.45
C ALA A 11 -17.13 -13.37 1.77
N PHE A 12 -17.30 -12.29 2.54
CA PHE A 12 -17.61 -10.98 2.00
C PHE A 12 -16.52 -10.44 1.10
N VAL A 13 -15.25 -10.46 1.52
CA VAL A 13 -14.11 -9.97 0.72
C VAL A 13 -13.92 -10.83 -0.54
N ALA A 14 -14.14 -12.14 -0.45
CA ALA A 14 -14.09 -13.04 -1.61
C ALA A 14 -15.14 -12.69 -2.68
N ALA A 15 -16.30 -12.15 -2.27
CA ALA A 15 -17.34 -11.67 -3.18
C ALA A 15 -17.06 -10.25 -3.74
N HIS A 16 -16.03 -9.56 -3.22
CA HIS A 16 -15.66 -8.20 -3.60
C HIS A 16 -14.19 -8.14 -4.08
N PRO A 17 -13.89 -8.68 -5.27
CA PRO A 17 -12.52 -8.72 -5.80
C PRO A 17 -11.93 -7.32 -6.08
N GLU A 18 -12.76 -6.29 -6.10
CA GLU A 18 -12.33 -4.89 -6.19
C GLU A 18 -11.80 -4.32 -4.87
N ALA A 19 -12.00 -5.00 -3.73
CA ALA A 19 -11.52 -4.55 -2.43
C ALA A 19 -10.01 -4.30 -2.47
N HIS A 20 -9.56 -3.27 -1.76
CA HIS A 20 -8.13 -3.04 -1.59
C HIS A 20 -7.52 -4.12 -0.68
N PHE A 21 -6.28 -4.56 -0.93
CA PHE A 21 -5.65 -5.61 -0.13
C PHE A 21 -5.52 -5.24 1.37
N LEU A 22 -5.51 -3.96 1.72
CA LEU A 22 -5.55 -3.48 3.11
C LEU A 22 -6.91 -3.74 3.81
N GLN A 23 -7.94 -4.14 3.07
CA GLN A 23 -9.22 -4.59 3.59
C GLN A 23 -9.32 -6.12 3.66
N THR A 24 -8.28 -6.85 3.24
CA THR A 24 -8.30 -8.31 3.30
C THR A 24 -8.16 -8.85 4.74
N PRO A 25 -8.71 -10.04 5.03
CA PRO A 25 -8.55 -10.69 6.33
C PRO A 25 -7.09 -10.86 6.76
N ALA A 26 -6.21 -11.26 5.82
CA ALA A 26 -4.78 -11.42 6.08
C ALA A 26 -4.10 -10.13 6.54
N TRP A 27 -4.52 -8.97 5.99
CA TRP A 27 -4.03 -7.67 6.49
C TRP A 27 -4.49 -7.38 7.91
N GLY A 28 -5.76 -7.66 8.22
CA GLY A 28 -6.30 -7.50 9.58
C GLY A 28 -5.57 -8.36 10.60
N GLU A 29 -5.27 -9.62 10.25
CA GLU A 29 -4.51 -10.54 11.07
C GLU A 29 -3.08 -10.03 11.29
N LEU A 30 -2.37 -9.65 10.21
CA LEU A 30 -1.05 -9.04 10.30
C LEU A 30 -1.05 -7.84 11.25
N LYS A 31 -1.97 -6.90 11.07
CA LYS A 31 -2.01 -5.70 11.91
C LYS A 31 -2.36 -6.01 13.37
N SER A 32 -3.15 -7.07 13.62
CA SER A 32 -3.54 -7.47 14.98
C SER A 32 -2.36 -8.00 15.79
N GLU A 33 -1.35 -8.58 15.16
CA GLU A 33 -0.13 -9.01 15.82
C GLU A 33 0.86 -7.84 16.10
N PHE A 34 0.65 -6.70 15.43
CA PHE A 34 1.55 -5.52 15.56
C PHE A 34 0.84 -4.30 16.13
N GLY A 35 0.05 -4.52 17.19
CA GLY A 35 -0.47 -3.45 18.05
C GLY A 35 -1.79 -2.83 17.61
N TRP A 36 -2.49 -3.43 16.66
CA TRP A 36 -3.85 -3.08 16.28
C TRP A 36 -4.83 -4.18 16.69
N GLN A 37 -6.11 -3.91 16.62
CA GLN A 37 -7.18 -4.88 16.75
C GLN A 37 -8.11 -4.72 15.54
N ALA A 38 -8.17 -5.72 14.68
CA ALA A 38 -9.11 -5.73 13.56
C ALA A 38 -10.52 -6.11 14.03
N ASN A 39 -11.51 -5.36 13.54
CA ASN A 39 -12.93 -5.68 13.67
C ASN A 39 -13.58 -5.51 12.28
N HIS A 40 -14.64 -6.27 12.03
CA HIS A 40 -15.27 -6.31 10.73
C HIS A 40 -16.75 -5.96 10.86
N ILE A 41 -17.25 -5.12 9.99
CA ILE A 41 -18.66 -4.74 9.89
C ILE A 41 -19.13 -5.01 8.47
N ILE A 42 -20.33 -5.59 8.33
CA ILE A 42 -21.04 -5.70 7.06
C ILE A 42 -22.44 -5.13 7.25
N ALA A 43 -22.86 -4.26 6.34
CA ALA A 43 -24.20 -3.70 6.28
C ALA A 43 -24.64 -3.62 4.81
N GLY A 44 -25.67 -4.41 4.44
CA GLY A 44 -26.08 -4.56 3.05
C GLY A 44 -24.94 -5.14 2.18
N ASN A 45 -24.64 -4.46 1.08
CA ASN A 45 -23.56 -4.82 0.14
C ASN A 45 -22.25 -4.09 0.43
N SER A 46 -22.11 -3.49 1.60
CA SER A 46 -20.90 -2.76 1.98
C SER A 46 -20.34 -3.27 3.29
N GLY A 47 -19.04 -3.13 3.48
CA GLY A 47 -18.38 -3.56 4.70
C GLY A 47 -17.05 -2.83 4.92
N ALA A 48 -16.56 -2.92 6.15
CA ALA A 48 -15.27 -2.33 6.50
C ALA A 48 -14.49 -3.22 7.49
N GLN A 49 -13.21 -3.39 7.22
CA GLN A 49 -12.23 -3.78 8.21
C GLN A 49 -11.74 -2.52 8.94
N ILE A 50 -12.01 -2.45 10.24
CA ILE A 50 -11.65 -1.32 11.08
C ILE A 50 -10.54 -1.75 12.02
N LEU A 51 -9.43 -1.04 11.97
CA LEU A 51 -8.27 -1.26 12.83
C LEU A 51 -8.33 -0.31 14.02
N PHE A 52 -8.35 -0.86 15.23
CA PHE A 52 -8.32 -0.08 16.48
C PHE A 52 -6.94 -0.15 17.11
N ARG A 53 -6.34 0.98 17.42
CA ARG A 53 -5.10 1.07 18.19
C ARG A 53 -5.38 1.64 19.57
N ARG A 54 -4.90 0.95 20.61
CA ARG A 54 -5.08 1.40 22.00
C ARG A 54 -4.25 2.64 22.29
N LEU A 55 -4.87 3.56 23.01
CA LEU A 55 -4.27 4.73 23.64
C LEU A 55 -4.30 4.58 25.16
N PRO A 56 -3.56 5.42 25.92
CA PRO A 56 -3.65 5.46 27.38
C PRO A 56 -5.10 5.63 27.86
N LEU A 57 -5.36 5.22 29.10
CA LEU A 57 -6.66 5.31 29.78
C LEU A 57 -7.81 4.54 29.08
N GLY A 58 -7.47 3.56 28.23
CA GLY A 58 -8.45 2.71 27.57
C GLY A 58 -9.20 3.38 26.42
N PHE A 59 -8.71 4.50 25.89
CA PHE A 59 -9.15 5.07 24.62
C PHE A 59 -8.56 4.32 23.44
N THR A 60 -9.11 4.58 22.25
CA THR A 60 -8.58 4.04 21.00
C THR A 60 -8.57 5.12 19.91
N VAL A 61 -7.83 4.86 18.84
CA VAL A 61 -8.06 5.45 17.52
C VAL A 61 -8.55 4.37 16.59
N ALA A 62 -9.48 4.70 15.70
CA ALA A 62 -10.03 3.80 14.70
C ALA A 62 -9.53 4.20 13.31
N TYR A 63 -9.27 3.20 12.44
CA TYR A 63 -8.74 3.44 11.11
C TYR A 63 -9.34 2.46 10.09
N ILE A 64 -9.84 2.98 8.98
CA ILE A 64 -10.28 2.21 7.81
C ILE A 64 -9.31 2.52 6.66
N PRO A 65 -8.32 1.64 6.39
CA PRO A 65 -7.36 1.81 5.30
C PRO A 65 -7.97 1.44 3.96
N HIS A 66 -7.92 2.31 2.97
CA HIS A 66 -8.42 2.08 1.61
C HIS A 66 -9.77 1.34 1.56
N GLY A 67 -10.70 1.84 2.36
CA GLY A 67 -12.07 1.35 2.49
C GLY A 67 -13.04 2.47 2.86
N PRO A 68 -14.32 2.17 3.04
CA PRO A 68 -14.98 0.84 3.06
C PRO A 68 -15.01 0.13 1.70
N VAL A 69 -15.32 -1.18 1.74
CA VAL A 69 -15.59 -2.03 0.58
C VAL A 69 -17.05 -1.89 0.17
N GLY A 70 -17.33 -2.00 -1.14
CA GLY A 70 -18.65 -1.76 -1.69
C GLY A 70 -18.88 -0.30 -2.07
N ARG A 71 -20.10 0.05 -2.50
CA ARG A 71 -20.38 1.38 -3.09
C ARG A 71 -21.40 2.22 -2.30
N ASP A 72 -22.30 1.59 -1.59
CA ASP A 72 -23.35 2.24 -0.80
C ASP A 72 -22.99 2.10 0.69
N TRP A 73 -22.45 3.16 1.26
CA TRP A 73 -21.97 3.15 2.64
C TRP A 73 -22.95 3.73 3.67
N ASP A 74 -24.12 4.21 3.24
CA ASP A 74 -25.05 4.89 4.15
C ASP A 74 -25.50 3.98 5.31
N ALA A 75 -25.84 2.72 5.00
CA ALA A 75 -26.19 1.75 6.01
C ALA A 75 -25.01 1.29 6.91
N LEU A 76 -23.77 1.52 6.46
CA LEU A 76 -22.56 1.10 7.18
C LEU A 76 -22.22 2.06 8.31
N TRP A 77 -22.37 3.38 8.09
CA TRP A 77 -21.88 4.40 9.03
C TRP A 77 -22.51 4.33 10.42
N PRO A 78 -23.82 4.11 10.61
CA PRO A 78 -24.41 3.94 11.94
C PRO A 78 -23.78 2.79 12.74
N GLU A 79 -23.46 1.68 12.08
CA GLU A 79 -22.84 0.51 12.71
C GLU A 79 -21.36 0.76 13.05
N VAL A 80 -20.63 1.44 12.17
CA VAL A 80 -19.23 1.89 12.41
C VAL A 80 -19.20 2.82 13.60
N ASP A 81 -20.13 3.79 13.68
CA ASP A 81 -20.24 4.73 14.80
C ASP A 81 -20.52 4.04 16.12
N ALA A 82 -21.47 3.09 16.13
CA ALA A 82 -21.78 2.32 17.32
C ALA A 82 -20.56 1.56 17.84
N LEU A 83 -19.82 0.90 16.94
CA LEU A 83 -18.60 0.20 17.30
C LEU A 83 -17.49 1.16 17.78
N CYS A 84 -17.26 2.28 17.10
CA CYS A 84 -16.27 3.27 17.50
C CYS A 84 -16.57 3.84 18.89
N ARG A 85 -17.83 4.15 19.20
CA ARG A 85 -18.25 4.60 20.54
C ARG A 85 -18.04 3.52 21.59
N GLN A 86 -18.43 2.27 21.31
CA GLN A 86 -18.20 1.11 22.19
C GLN A 86 -16.72 0.92 22.51
N LYS A 87 -15.85 1.06 21.52
CA LYS A 87 -14.39 0.95 21.64
C LYS A 87 -13.73 2.23 22.20
N ARG A 88 -14.49 3.24 22.59
CA ARG A 88 -14.03 4.53 23.09
C ARG A 88 -13.03 5.20 22.14
N ALA A 89 -13.34 5.18 20.84
CA ALA A 89 -12.51 5.83 19.84
C ALA A 89 -12.51 7.35 20.05
N VAL A 90 -11.34 7.95 20.02
CA VAL A 90 -11.17 9.41 20.02
C VAL A 90 -11.63 9.98 18.68
N PHE A 91 -11.25 9.31 17.61
CA PHE A 91 -11.69 9.60 16.24
C PHE A 91 -11.58 8.33 15.38
N LEU A 92 -12.28 8.35 14.26
CA LEU A 92 -12.13 7.41 13.16
C LEU A 92 -11.46 8.14 11.99
N LYS A 93 -10.35 7.58 11.49
CA LYS A 93 -9.76 7.99 10.21
C LYS A 93 -10.21 7.04 9.11
N VAL A 94 -10.62 7.60 7.98
CA VAL A 94 -10.99 6.85 6.77
C VAL A 94 -10.14 7.34 5.61
N GLU A 95 -9.55 6.44 4.89
CA GLU A 95 -8.85 6.69 3.63
C GLU A 95 -9.54 5.87 2.54
N PRO A 96 -10.50 6.45 1.80
CA PRO A 96 -11.25 5.73 0.77
C PRO A 96 -10.36 5.28 -0.39
N ASP A 97 -10.61 4.08 -0.92
CA ASP A 97 -9.98 3.60 -2.16
C ASP A 97 -10.69 4.17 -3.39
N ILE A 98 -10.69 5.47 -3.51
CA ILE A 98 -11.35 6.21 -4.60
C ILE A 98 -10.34 7.16 -5.22
N TRP A 99 -10.18 7.04 -6.53
CA TRP A 99 -9.30 7.92 -7.30
C TRP A 99 -9.92 9.32 -7.45
N GLU A 100 -9.10 10.35 -7.27
CA GLU A 100 -9.50 11.71 -7.62
C GLU A 100 -9.80 11.80 -9.11
N VAL A 101 -10.95 12.41 -9.42
CA VAL A 101 -11.31 12.81 -10.76
C VAL A 101 -11.28 14.33 -10.81
N PRO A 102 -10.49 14.95 -11.71
CA PRO A 102 -10.42 16.41 -11.82
C PRO A 102 -11.83 17.02 -11.98
N GLY A 103 -12.14 18.01 -11.16
CA GLY A 103 -13.45 18.68 -11.16
C GLY A 103 -14.56 17.97 -10.39
N SER A 104 -14.31 16.83 -9.78
CA SER A 104 -15.27 16.18 -8.89
C SER A 104 -15.12 16.75 -7.47
N GLU A 105 -16.21 17.21 -6.90
CA GLU A 105 -16.28 17.45 -5.46
C GLU A 105 -16.57 16.11 -4.77
N TYR A 106 -15.72 15.70 -3.82
CA TYR A 106 -15.96 14.51 -2.97
C TYR A 106 -16.95 14.79 -1.84
N GLY A 107 -17.67 15.92 -1.90
CA GLY A 107 -18.82 16.24 -1.07
C GLY A 107 -19.93 15.22 -1.33
N GLY A 108 -20.35 14.51 -0.24
CA GLY A 108 -21.36 13.44 -0.33
C GLY A 108 -20.80 12.02 -0.41
N LEU A 109 -19.47 11.84 -0.52
CA LEU A 109 -18.86 10.52 -0.41
C LEU A 109 -18.92 9.96 1.02
N LEU A 110 -18.76 10.84 1.98
CA LEU A 110 -18.83 10.57 3.42
C LEU A 110 -19.90 11.48 4.04
N PRO A 111 -20.52 11.08 5.16
CA PRO A 111 -21.44 11.95 5.90
C PRO A 111 -20.82 13.31 6.28
N ASP A 112 -21.66 14.34 6.45
CA ASP A 112 -21.24 15.72 6.71
C ASP A 112 -20.45 15.90 8.01
N ASP A 113 -20.51 14.95 8.94
CA ASP A 113 -19.76 14.97 10.19
C ASP A 113 -18.31 14.43 10.07
N PHE A 114 -17.88 14.08 8.85
CA PHE A 114 -16.47 13.85 8.54
C PHE A 114 -15.82 15.16 8.10
N GLN A 115 -14.60 15.39 8.60
CA GLN A 115 -13.78 16.52 8.19
C GLN A 115 -12.53 16.02 7.46
N LYS A 116 -12.04 16.77 6.47
CA LYS A 116 -10.80 16.43 5.77
C LYS A 116 -9.64 16.39 6.76
N SER A 117 -8.90 15.29 6.77
CA SER A 117 -7.73 15.14 7.64
C SER A 117 -6.53 15.88 7.09
N ALA A 118 -5.76 16.50 8.00
CA ALA A 118 -4.50 17.14 7.64
C ALA A 118 -3.38 16.11 7.30
N HIS A 119 -3.54 14.85 7.72
CA HIS A 119 -2.51 13.81 7.58
C HIS A 119 -3.11 12.52 7.05
N THR A 120 -2.46 11.96 6.05
CA THR A 120 -2.72 10.61 5.53
C THR A 120 -1.80 9.60 6.23
N ILE A 121 -2.27 8.36 6.38
CA ILE A 121 -1.44 7.23 6.82
C ILE A 121 -0.83 6.55 5.60
N GLN A 122 -1.64 6.35 4.55
CA GLN A 122 -1.15 5.85 3.28
C GLN A 122 -0.75 7.00 2.36
N PRO A 123 0.25 6.81 1.48
CA PRO A 123 0.59 7.80 0.48
C PRO A 123 -0.63 8.11 -0.41
N PRO A 124 -1.04 9.37 -0.54
CA PRO A 124 -2.24 9.68 -1.31
C PRO A 124 -2.02 9.63 -2.82
N ARG A 125 -0.77 9.62 -3.28
CA ARG A 125 -0.41 9.65 -4.70
C ARG A 125 0.49 8.47 -5.06
N THR A 126 0.24 7.89 -6.21
CA THR A 126 0.97 6.73 -6.75
C THR A 126 1.09 6.77 -8.26
N LEU A 127 1.86 5.84 -8.82
CA LEU A 127 1.94 5.53 -10.24
C LEU A 127 1.34 4.14 -10.48
N VAL A 128 0.34 4.05 -11.34
CA VAL A 128 -0.35 2.78 -11.68
C VAL A 128 0.01 2.39 -13.12
N ILE A 129 0.60 1.21 -13.28
CA ILE A 129 0.90 0.62 -14.57
C ILE A 129 -0.31 -0.19 -15.02
N ASP A 130 -0.78 0.04 -16.23
CA ASP A 130 -1.78 -0.79 -16.89
C ASP A 130 -1.10 -2.06 -17.43
N LEU A 131 -1.60 -3.22 -16.98
CA LEU A 131 -1.12 -4.54 -17.37
C LEU A 131 -1.99 -5.21 -18.48
N ASP A 132 -3.06 -4.55 -18.91
CA ASP A 132 -3.97 -5.07 -19.94
C ASP A 132 -3.38 -4.84 -21.34
N ALA A 133 -2.17 -5.38 -21.54
CA ALA A 133 -1.38 -5.29 -22.76
C ALA A 133 -0.36 -6.43 -22.80
N GLU A 134 0.26 -6.69 -23.95
CA GLU A 134 1.37 -7.65 -24.05
C GLU A 134 2.64 -7.11 -23.36
N GLU A 135 3.55 -8.00 -22.95
CA GLU A 135 4.77 -7.64 -22.22
C GLU A 135 5.63 -6.64 -23.00
N GLU A 136 5.76 -6.82 -24.30
CA GLU A 136 6.48 -5.93 -25.20
C GLU A 136 5.92 -4.51 -25.17
N GLU A 137 4.59 -4.39 -25.18
CA GLU A 137 3.92 -3.09 -25.14
C GLU A 137 4.10 -2.42 -23.77
N ILE A 138 4.01 -3.17 -22.67
CA ILE A 138 4.29 -2.66 -21.33
C ILE A 138 5.73 -2.13 -21.25
N LEU A 139 6.70 -2.87 -21.81
CA LEU A 139 8.10 -2.44 -21.91
C LEU A 139 8.24 -1.15 -22.76
N GLU A 140 7.52 -1.05 -23.88
CA GLU A 140 7.57 0.12 -24.76
C GLU A 140 7.04 1.39 -24.10
N ARG A 141 6.06 1.28 -23.20
CA ARG A 141 5.54 2.40 -22.39
C ARG A 141 6.54 2.90 -21.34
N MET A 142 7.55 2.10 -20.98
CA MET A 142 8.62 2.54 -20.08
C MET A 142 9.51 3.60 -20.74
N LYS A 143 10.11 4.50 -19.94
CA LYS A 143 11.13 5.43 -20.45
C LYS A 143 12.33 4.66 -20.99
N GLN A 144 12.96 5.15 -22.05
CA GLN A 144 14.07 4.48 -22.74
C GLN A 144 15.18 4.00 -21.79
N LYS A 145 15.55 4.84 -20.82
CA LYS A 145 16.60 4.50 -19.82
C LYS A 145 16.18 3.33 -18.95
N THR A 146 14.89 3.20 -18.59
CA THR A 146 14.38 2.09 -17.78
C THR A 146 14.42 0.79 -18.55
N ARG A 147 13.93 0.76 -19.81
CA ARG A 147 14.04 -0.41 -20.70
C ARG A 147 15.49 -0.85 -20.88
N TYR A 148 16.39 0.12 -21.11
CA TYR A 148 17.81 -0.14 -21.21
C TYR A 148 18.36 -0.79 -19.93
N ASN A 149 17.99 -0.28 -18.75
CA ASN A 149 18.47 -0.80 -17.46
C ASN A 149 17.94 -2.20 -17.15
N VAL A 150 16.69 -2.54 -17.53
CA VAL A 150 16.16 -3.90 -17.43
C VAL A 150 17.02 -4.87 -18.23
N ARG A 151 17.24 -4.59 -19.53
CA ARG A 151 18.06 -5.43 -20.41
C ARG A 151 19.54 -5.47 -19.99
N LEU A 152 20.05 -4.36 -19.45
CA LEU A 152 21.42 -4.29 -18.95
C LEU A 152 21.62 -5.18 -17.73
N ALA A 153 20.63 -5.25 -16.83
CA ALA A 153 20.70 -6.11 -15.65
C ALA A 153 20.82 -7.58 -16.05
N GLU A 154 19.96 -8.04 -16.96
CA GLU A 154 20.06 -9.40 -17.53
C GLU A 154 21.42 -9.67 -18.16
N LYS A 155 21.87 -8.78 -19.06
CA LYS A 155 23.18 -8.88 -19.72
C LYS A 155 24.35 -8.90 -18.74
N LYS A 156 24.21 -8.24 -17.59
CA LYS A 156 25.22 -8.22 -16.51
C LYS A 156 25.09 -9.37 -15.51
N GLY A 157 24.27 -10.37 -15.80
CA GLY A 157 24.16 -11.59 -15.03
C GLY A 157 23.35 -11.45 -13.74
N ILE A 158 22.48 -10.47 -13.63
CA ILE A 158 21.50 -10.42 -12.55
C ILE A 158 20.46 -11.52 -12.79
N VAL A 159 20.20 -12.30 -11.74
CA VAL A 159 19.16 -13.33 -11.72
C VAL A 159 18.10 -12.94 -10.69
N VAL A 160 16.85 -12.88 -11.11
CA VAL A 160 15.70 -12.65 -10.22
C VAL A 160 14.94 -13.95 -10.04
N ARG A 161 14.62 -14.29 -8.79
CA ARG A 161 13.85 -15.51 -8.48
C ARG A 161 12.91 -15.27 -7.29
N PRO A 162 11.77 -15.97 -7.24
CA PRO A 162 11.00 -16.12 -6.01
C PRO A 162 11.89 -16.69 -4.90
N SER A 163 11.66 -16.24 -3.68
CA SER A 163 12.47 -16.63 -2.52
C SER A 163 11.64 -16.66 -1.24
N ALA A 164 11.97 -17.54 -0.33
CA ALA A 164 11.46 -17.55 1.04
C ALA A 164 12.45 -16.93 2.05
N ASP A 165 13.59 -16.40 1.57
CA ASP A 165 14.60 -15.79 2.45
C ASP A 165 14.21 -14.37 2.86
N VAL A 166 13.19 -14.30 3.74
CA VAL A 166 12.71 -13.04 4.30
C VAL A 166 13.80 -12.39 5.19
N ALA A 167 14.72 -13.17 5.75
CA ALA A 167 15.80 -12.62 6.56
C ALA A 167 16.78 -11.78 5.72
N ALA A 168 17.19 -12.29 4.55
CA ALA A 168 18.00 -11.51 3.61
C ALA A 168 17.27 -10.25 3.13
N PHE A 169 15.96 -10.35 2.87
CA PHE A 169 15.14 -9.19 2.52
C PHE A 169 15.09 -8.16 3.62
N ALA A 170 14.83 -8.57 4.87
CA ALA A 170 14.75 -7.66 6.04
C ALA A 170 16.09 -6.93 6.29
N ALA A 171 17.22 -7.63 6.17
CA ALA A 171 18.53 -7.01 6.28
C ALA A 171 18.76 -5.92 5.20
N MET A 172 18.30 -6.16 3.96
CA MET A 172 18.36 -5.14 2.91
C MET A 172 17.39 -3.98 3.17
N MET A 173 16.23 -4.23 3.80
CA MET A 173 15.30 -3.16 4.22
C MET A 173 15.94 -2.24 5.25
N GLU A 174 16.68 -2.76 6.25
CA GLU A 174 17.43 -1.97 7.23
C GLU A 174 18.45 -1.06 6.53
N ILE A 175 19.29 -1.62 5.64
CA ILE A 175 20.27 -0.84 4.85
C ILE A 175 19.58 0.26 4.03
N THR A 176 18.41 -0.05 3.44
CA THR A 176 17.65 0.91 2.63
C THR A 176 17.05 2.01 3.51
N GLY A 177 16.46 1.66 4.66
CA GLY A 177 15.89 2.61 5.61
C GLY A 177 16.93 3.58 6.17
N GLU A 178 18.11 3.09 6.54
CA GLU A 178 19.23 3.92 7.00
C GLU A 178 19.72 4.88 5.90
N ARG A 179 19.91 4.36 4.67
CA ARG A 179 20.39 5.16 3.53
C ARG A 179 19.42 6.28 3.15
N ASP A 180 18.11 5.97 3.13
CA ASP A 180 17.08 6.84 2.58
C ASP A 180 16.28 7.56 3.70
N ALA A 181 16.71 7.40 4.97
CA ALA A 181 16.20 8.05 6.18
C ALA A 181 14.67 7.86 6.39
N PHE A 182 14.16 6.64 6.22
CA PHE A 182 12.77 6.30 6.53
C PHE A 182 12.66 5.08 7.46
N GLY A 183 11.55 5.03 8.21
CA GLY A 183 11.28 3.90 9.11
C GLY A 183 10.92 2.63 8.36
N VAL A 184 11.53 1.51 8.76
CA VAL A 184 11.24 0.18 8.24
C VAL A 184 10.58 -0.68 9.32
N HIS A 185 9.87 -1.73 8.89
CA HIS A 185 9.33 -2.72 9.82
C HIS A 185 10.43 -3.69 10.30
N THR A 186 10.14 -4.41 11.36
CA THR A 186 11.03 -5.46 11.86
C THR A 186 11.04 -6.67 10.94
N GLN A 187 12.08 -7.50 11.02
CA GLN A 187 12.12 -8.78 10.31
C GLN A 187 10.87 -9.64 10.62
N ALA A 188 10.44 -9.69 11.88
CA ALA A 188 9.24 -10.44 12.28
C ALA A 188 7.97 -9.98 11.56
N TYR A 189 7.85 -8.67 11.30
CA TYR A 189 6.72 -8.14 10.54
C TYR A 189 6.73 -8.62 9.09
N TYR A 190 7.88 -8.55 8.39
CA TYR A 190 8.00 -9.05 7.01
C TYR A 190 7.80 -10.54 6.93
N GLN A 191 8.35 -11.30 7.88
CA GLN A 191 8.17 -12.75 7.98
C GLN A 191 6.68 -13.09 8.11
N ARG A 192 5.99 -12.42 9.01
CA ARG A 192 4.56 -12.67 9.21
C ARG A 192 3.71 -12.24 8.02
N ALA A 193 4.04 -11.13 7.38
CA ALA A 193 3.38 -10.73 6.13
C ALA A 193 3.53 -11.81 5.04
N TYR A 194 4.74 -12.34 4.86
CA TYR A 194 4.97 -13.42 3.90
C TYR A 194 4.18 -14.68 4.26
N GLU A 195 4.19 -15.12 5.52
CA GLU A 195 3.46 -16.30 6.00
C GLU A 195 1.94 -16.22 5.82
N LEU A 196 1.37 -15.02 5.95
CA LEU A 196 -0.07 -14.82 5.81
C LEU A 196 -0.52 -14.71 4.35
N PHE A 197 0.27 -14.07 3.50
CA PHE A 197 -0.16 -13.76 2.14
C PHE A 197 0.38 -14.72 1.08
N HIS A 198 1.59 -15.27 1.25
CA HIS A 198 2.19 -16.15 0.24
C HIS A 198 1.44 -17.48 0.08
N PRO A 199 1.00 -18.21 1.14
CA PRO A 199 0.31 -19.48 0.99
C PRO A 199 -1.02 -19.40 0.24
N ILE A 200 -1.65 -18.22 0.25
CA ILE A 200 -2.91 -17.97 -0.49
C ILE A 200 -2.64 -17.36 -1.87
N GLY A 201 -1.38 -17.28 -2.31
CA GLY A 201 -0.98 -16.75 -3.60
C GLY A 201 -1.11 -15.22 -3.74
N ALA A 202 -1.33 -14.50 -2.62
CA ALA A 202 -1.55 -13.05 -2.58
C ALA A 202 -0.27 -12.24 -2.33
N CYS A 203 0.89 -12.89 -2.21
CA CYS A 203 2.19 -12.23 -2.08
C CYS A 203 3.28 -13.07 -2.71
N GLU A 204 4.30 -12.40 -3.27
CA GLU A 204 5.56 -13.02 -3.63
C GLU A 204 6.74 -12.15 -3.15
N LEU A 205 7.78 -12.80 -2.69
CA LEU A 205 9.09 -12.18 -2.43
C LEU A 205 10.03 -12.53 -3.57
N PHE A 206 10.52 -11.53 -4.28
CA PHE A 206 11.58 -11.70 -5.27
C PHE A 206 12.90 -11.20 -4.73
N LEU A 207 13.99 -11.94 -5.00
CA LEU A 207 15.35 -11.50 -4.77
C LEU A 207 16.10 -11.43 -6.11
N ALA A 208 16.75 -10.30 -6.34
CA ALA A 208 17.70 -10.10 -7.43
C ALA A 208 19.11 -10.36 -6.90
N SER A 209 19.82 -11.32 -7.51
CA SER A 209 21.14 -11.77 -7.07
C SER A 209 22.18 -11.68 -8.20
N TYR A 210 23.45 -11.57 -7.82
CA TYR A 210 24.60 -11.73 -8.70
C TYR A 210 25.63 -12.62 -8.00
N ASP A 211 26.09 -13.67 -8.66
CA ASP A 211 27.01 -14.68 -8.11
C ASP A 211 26.53 -15.23 -6.75
N GLY A 212 25.22 -15.47 -6.61
CA GLY A 212 24.59 -15.98 -5.38
C GLY A 212 24.39 -14.94 -4.28
N ILE A 213 24.85 -13.71 -4.45
CA ILE A 213 24.74 -12.62 -3.46
C ILE A 213 23.44 -11.82 -3.72
N PRO A 214 22.50 -11.74 -2.78
CA PRO A 214 21.32 -10.89 -2.91
C PRO A 214 21.70 -9.42 -2.95
N LEU A 215 21.22 -8.69 -3.97
CA LEU A 215 21.51 -7.27 -4.18
C LEU A 215 20.29 -6.37 -3.98
N ALA A 216 19.09 -6.90 -4.27
CA ALA A 216 17.82 -6.23 -4.08
C ALA A 216 16.71 -7.24 -3.81
N GLY A 217 15.67 -6.81 -3.14
CA GLY A 217 14.49 -7.60 -2.83
C GLY A 217 13.21 -6.78 -2.94
N LEU A 218 12.11 -7.44 -3.25
CA LEU A 218 10.80 -6.82 -3.41
C LEU A 218 9.72 -7.79 -2.95
N MET A 219 8.80 -7.31 -2.10
CA MET A 219 7.55 -8.01 -1.80
C MET A 219 6.41 -7.32 -2.55
N VAL A 220 5.79 -8.07 -3.46
CA VAL A 220 4.60 -7.68 -4.20
C VAL A 220 3.39 -8.36 -3.62
N PHE A 221 2.27 -7.62 -3.54
CA PHE A 221 0.99 -8.14 -3.07
C PHE A 221 -0.03 -8.07 -4.20
N ALA A 222 -1.00 -8.99 -4.19
CA ALA A 222 -2.09 -9.01 -5.16
C ALA A 222 -3.42 -9.36 -4.49
N HIS A 223 -4.49 -8.70 -4.95
CA HIS A 223 -5.87 -9.04 -4.61
C HIS A 223 -6.79 -8.68 -5.78
N GLY A 224 -7.68 -9.60 -6.14
CA GLY A 224 -8.53 -9.43 -7.32
C GLY A 224 -7.70 -9.17 -8.59
N ARG A 225 -7.95 -8.04 -9.25
CA ARG A 225 -7.25 -7.65 -10.47
C ARG A 225 -6.17 -6.59 -10.26
N ARG A 226 -5.73 -6.35 -9.04
CA ARG A 226 -4.70 -5.35 -8.71
C ARG A 226 -3.53 -5.97 -7.98
N ALA A 227 -2.32 -5.49 -8.27
CA ALA A 227 -1.12 -5.79 -7.53
C ALA A 227 -0.44 -4.50 -7.05
N TRP A 228 0.34 -4.62 -5.95
CA TRP A 228 0.99 -3.48 -5.29
C TRP A 228 2.44 -3.78 -4.95
N TYR A 229 3.32 -2.87 -5.33
CA TYR A 229 4.72 -2.83 -4.88
C TYR A 229 4.79 -2.16 -3.51
N LEU A 230 4.66 -2.95 -2.44
CA LEU A 230 4.55 -2.40 -1.09
C LEU A 230 5.91 -2.22 -0.41
N TYR A 231 6.79 -3.21 -0.51
CA TYR A 231 8.09 -3.18 0.13
C TYR A 231 9.19 -3.50 -0.87
N GLY A 232 10.23 -2.69 -0.89
CA GLY A 232 11.38 -2.88 -1.74
C GLY A 232 12.66 -2.39 -1.11
N ALA A 233 13.72 -3.17 -1.28
CA ALA A 233 15.01 -2.94 -0.68
C ALA A 233 16.15 -3.15 -1.67
N SER A 234 17.28 -2.52 -1.42
CA SER A 234 18.52 -2.83 -2.12
C SER A 234 19.72 -2.52 -1.23
N ASN A 235 20.75 -3.36 -1.33
CA ASN A 235 22.04 -3.04 -0.75
C ASN A 235 22.83 -2.04 -1.62
N ASN A 236 24.03 -1.70 -1.19
CA ASN A 236 24.88 -0.76 -1.93
C ASN A 236 25.86 -1.42 -2.91
N GLN A 237 25.85 -2.77 -2.99
CA GLN A 237 26.78 -3.54 -3.81
C GLN A 237 26.30 -3.61 -5.27
N HIS A 238 27.23 -3.60 -6.21
CA HIS A 238 26.98 -3.82 -7.63
C HIS A 238 25.81 -2.99 -8.24
N ARG A 239 25.55 -1.78 -7.72
CA ARG A 239 24.45 -0.90 -8.21
C ARG A 239 24.53 -0.60 -9.70
N ASN A 240 25.74 -0.62 -10.29
CA ASN A 240 25.98 -0.47 -11.72
C ASN A 240 25.46 -1.63 -12.58
N ARG A 241 25.00 -2.72 -11.96
CA ARG A 241 24.31 -3.85 -12.64
C ARG A 241 22.80 -3.67 -12.72
N MET A 242 22.24 -2.61 -12.15
CA MET A 242 20.83 -2.25 -12.19
C MET A 242 19.84 -3.31 -11.66
N PRO A 243 20.14 -4.03 -10.54
CA PRO A 243 19.32 -5.16 -10.08
C PRO A 243 17.86 -4.80 -9.81
N THR A 244 17.59 -3.59 -9.29
CA THR A 244 16.24 -3.13 -8.96
C THR A 244 15.33 -2.96 -10.19
N TYR A 245 15.90 -2.69 -11.37
CA TYR A 245 15.10 -2.54 -12.60
C TYR A 245 14.60 -3.88 -13.11
N LEU A 246 15.43 -4.91 -13.15
CA LEU A 246 15.00 -6.25 -13.51
C LEU A 246 14.06 -6.83 -12.47
N LEU A 247 14.37 -6.61 -11.18
CA LEU A 247 13.52 -7.03 -10.07
C LEU A 247 12.08 -6.48 -10.20
N GLN A 248 11.95 -5.19 -10.51
CA GLN A 248 10.65 -4.56 -10.70
C GLN A 248 9.92 -5.08 -11.94
N TRP A 249 10.66 -5.38 -13.02
CA TRP A 249 10.09 -5.98 -14.23
C TRP A 249 9.54 -7.38 -13.96
N GLU A 250 10.28 -8.24 -13.25
CA GLU A 250 9.80 -9.57 -12.87
C GLU A 250 8.55 -9.52 -11.97
N ALA A 251 8.46 -8.54 -11.06
CA ALA A 251 7.26 -8.34 -10.25
C ALA A 251 6.05 -7.89 -11.09
N ILE A 252 6.26 -7.07 -12.13
CA ILE A 252 5.23 -6.68 -13.10
C ILE A 252 4.74 -7.90 -13.88
N ARG A 253 5.65 -8.76 -14.35
CA ARG A 253 5.33 -10.01 -15.05
C ARG A 253 4.52 -10.96 -14.17
N TRP A 254 4.97 -11.18 -12.94
CA TRP A 254 4.24 -11.98 -11.96
C TRP A 254 2.81 -11.46 -11.74
N ALA A 255 2.63 -10.16 -11.59
CA ALA A 255 1.31 -9.57 -11.43
C ALA A 255 0.41 -9.85 -12.65
N LYS A 256 0.96 -9.73 -13.87
CA LYS A 256 0.26 -10.07 -15.11
C LYS A 256 -0.10 -11.57 -15.17
N GLU A 257 0.82 -12.47 -14.84
CA GLU A 257 0.59 -13.92 -14.76
C GLU A 257 -0.51 -14.29 -13.74
N LYS A 258 -0.65 -13.50 -12.65
CA LYS A 258 -1.75 -13.62 -11.67
C LYS A 258 -3.10 -13.10 -12.19
N GLY A 259 -3.18 -12.57 -13.41
CA GLY A 259 -4.40 -12.00 -13.98
C GLY A 259 -4.71 -10.58 -13.49
N CYS A 260 -3.75 -9.89 -12.86
CA CYS A 260 -3.91 -8.49 -12.52
C CYS A 260 -3.91 -7.63 -13.79
N THR A 261 -4.75 -6.60 -13.80
CA THR A 261 -4.80 -5.59 -14.87
C THR A 261 -4.14 -4.28 -14.47
N GLN A 262 -3.79 -4.13 -13.19
CA GLN A 262 -3.15 -2.95 -12.67
C GLN A 262 -2.02 -3.34 -11.72
N TYR A 263 -0.90 -2.61 -11.83
CA TYR A 263 0.22 -2.71 -10.92
C TYR A 263 0.52 -1.34 -10.33
N ASP A 264 0.24 -1.20 -9.05
CA ASP A 264 0.42 0.03 -8.29
C ASP A 264 1.84 0.06 -7.70
N LEU A 265 2.62 1.04 -8.12
CA LEU A 265 3.99 1.22 -7.63
C LEU A 265 4.06 1.81 -6.22
N TRP A 266 2.91 2.06 -5.57
CA TRP A 266 2.79 2.68 -4.25
C TRP A 266 3.35 4.09 -4.20
N GLY A 267 3.41 4.69 -3.02
CA GLY A 267 3.65 6.10 -2.76
C GLY A 267 4.71 6.81 -3.61
N VAL A 268 4.32 8.00 -4.07
CA VAL A 268 5.18 9.04 -4.64
C VAL A 268 4.86 10.36 -3.94
N PRO A 269 5.69 11.43 -4.09
CA PRO A 269 5.39 12.74 -3.48
C PRO A 269 4.03 13.28 -3.94
N ASP A 270 3.26 13.88 -3.02
CA ASP A 270 1.92 14.43 -3.31
C ASP A 270 2.00 15.83 -3.94
N HIS A 271 2.52 15.89 -5.17
CA HIS A 271 2.64 17.10 -5.99
C HIS A 271 2.01 16.87 -7.37
N ALA A 272 1.66 17.94 -8.07
CA ALA A 272 1.19 17.86 -9.45
C ALA A 272 2.25 17.26 -10.38
N GLU A 273 1.84 16.67 -11.50
CA GLU A 273 2.76 15.99 -12.41
C GLU A 273 3.82 16.95 -12.97
N GLU A 274 3.41 18.18 -13.29
CA GLU A 274 4.32 19.21 -13.80
C GLU A 274 5.44 19.53 -12.79
N GLU A 275 5.11 19.61 -11.52
CA GLU A 275 6.07 19.86 -10.46
C GLU A 275 6.99 18.65 -10.23
N LEU A 276 6.41 17.44 -10.23
CA LEU A 276 7.17 16.21 -10.11
C LEU A 276 8.19 16.07 -11.25
N GLU A 277 7.78 16.33 -12.49
CA GLU A 277 8.67 16.25 -13.66
C GLU A 277 9.71 17.38 -13.70
N ALA A 278 9.41 18.55 -13.15
CA ALA A 278 10.37 19.66 -13.08
C ALA A 278 11.48 19.42 -12.02
N GLN A 279 11.14 18.75 -10.90
CA GLN A 279 12.03 18.72 -9.73
C GLN A 279 12.69 17.36 -9.45
N PHE A 280 12.24 16.24 -10.08
CA PHE A 280 12.74 14.90 -9.78
C PHE A 280 14.26 14.73 -9.93
N ALA A 281 14.92 15.56 -10.73
CA ALA A 281 16.35 15.47 -10.93
C ALA A 281 17.14 16.12 -9.80
N GLU A 282 16.57 17.15 -9.17
CA GLU A 282 17.22 18.00 -8.17
C GLU A 282 16.92 17.57 -6.74
N ARG A 283 15.74 16.96 -6.52
CA ARG A 283 15.27 16.52 -5.20
C ARG A 283 15.53 15.05 -4.97
N SER A 284 15.87 14.70 -3.71
CA SER A 284 16.06 13.33 -3.24
C SER A 284 15.46 13.08 -1.84
N ASP A 285 14.88 14.11 -1.24
CA ASP A 285 14.24 14.06 0.07
C ASP A 285 12.94 13.25 0.04
N GLY A 286 12.59 12.59 1.14
CA GLY A 286 11.36 11.80 1.28
C GLY A 286 11.14 10.83 0.12
N LEU A 287 10.00 10.94 -0.58
CA LEU A 287 9.64 10.06 -1.71
C LEU A 287 10.20 10.51 -3.08
N TRP A 288 10.95 11.62 -3.18
CA TRP A 288 11.47 12.12 -4.46
C TRP A 288 12.48 11.16 -5.11
N GLY A 289 13.38 10.55 -4.31
CA GLY A 289 14.29 9.53 -4.81
C GLY A 289 13.57 8.32 -5.37
N VAL A 290 12.48 7.91 -4.71
CA VAL A 290 11.61 6.80 -5.13
C VAL A 290 10.83 7.17 -6.39
N TYR A 291 10.31 8.41 -6.50
CA TYR A 291 9.64 8.89 -7.71
C TYR A 291 10.56 8.85 -8.92
N ARG A 292 11.82 9.33 -8.77
CA ARG A 292 12.84 9.25 -9.84
C ARG A 292 12.98 7.84 -10.43
N PHE A 293 12.87 6.80 -9.60
CA PHE A 293 12.92 5.41 -10.03
C PHE A 293 11.59 4.97 -10.67
N LYS A 294 10.46 5.16 -9.95
CA LYS A 294 9.13 4.65 -10.35
C LYS A 294 8.62 5.27 -11.65
N ARG A 295 8.84 6.59 -11.87
CA ARG A 295 8.40 7.30 -13.08
C ARG A 295 8.93 6.71 -14.39
N GLY A 296 10.00 5.92 -14.30
CA GLY A 296 10.61 5.27 -15.45
C GLY A 296 9.80 4.11 -16.01
N PHE A 297 8.92 3.50 -15.23
CA PHE A 297 8.18 2.30 -15.61
C PHE A 297 6.88 2.57 -16.42
N GLY A 298 6.54 3.83 -16.69
CA GLY A 298 5.47 4.19 -17.63
C GLY A 298 4.06 4.18 -17.04
N GLY A 299 3.92 4.22 -15.71
CA GLY A 299 2.61 4.29 -15.05
C GLY A 299 1.94 5.66 -15.16
N GLN A 300 0.62 5.67 -14.97
CA GLN A 300 -0.19 6.88 -14.84
C GLN A 300 -0.14 7.38 -13.41
N LEU A 301 0.09 8.68 -13.23
CA LEU A 301 0.02 9.33 -11.93
C LEU A 301 -1.45 9.38 -11.48
N LYS A 302 -1.75 8.81 -10.32
CA LYS A 302 -3.08 8.81 -9.71
C LYS A 302 -3.02 9.31 -8.28
N ARG A 303 -4.11 9.92 -7.82
CA ARG A 303 -4.28 10.40 -6.45
C ARG A 303 -5.60 9.90 -5.89
N VAL A 304 -5.59 9.41 -4.66
CA VAL A 304 -6.82 9.04 -3.93
C VAL A 304 -7.46 10.27 -3.28
N ALA A 305 -8.74 10.18 -2.94
CA ALA A 305 -9.53 11.26 -2.32
C ALA A 305 -8.96 11.79 -0.99
N GLY A 306 -7.89 11.17 -0.46
CA GLY A 306 -7.20 11.56 0.75
C GLY A 306 -7.78 10.92 2.00
N ALA A 307 -7.54 11.55 3.16
CA ALA A 307 -7.97 11.07 4.45
C ALA A 307 -9.05 11.96 5.06
N TRP A 308 -9.94 11.34 5.84
CA TRP A 308 -11.06 12.00 6.50
C TRP A 308 -11.14 11.52 7.95
N ASP A 309 -11.41 12.45 8.86
CA ASP A 309 -11.52 12.18 10.30
C ASP A 309 -12.95 12.46 10.78
N LYS A 310 -13.57 11.46 11.43
CA LYS A 310 -14.78 11.65 12.23
C LYS A 310 -14.42 11.69 13.70
N VAL A 311 -14.72 12.79 14.36
CA VAL A 311 -14.26 13.07 15.72
C VAL A 311 -15.34 12.73 16.74
N TYR A 312 -15.05 11.81 17.67
CA TYR A 312 -15.96 11.45 18.76
C TYR A 312 -15.64 12.17 20.07
N MET A 313 -14.37 12.55 20.29
CA MET A 313 -13.89 13.21 21.52
C MET A 313 -13.03 14.44 21.16
N PRO A 314 -13.65 15.63 20.94
CA PRO A 314 -12.95 16.79 20.38
C PRO A 314 -11.70 17.22 21.18
N PHE A 315 -11.79 17.23 22.51
CA PHE A 315 -10.67 17.64 23.37
C PHE A 315 -9.45 16.69 23.22
N LEU A 316 -9.69 15.36 23.27
CA LEU A 316 -8.62 14.38 23.10
C LEU A 316 -8.07 14.37 21.66
N TYR A 317 -8.91 14.64 20.66
CA TYR A 317 -8.48 14.77 19.29
C TYR A 317 -7.53 15.94 19.08
N GLN A 318 -7.78 17.09 19.72
CA GLN A 318 -6.85 18.24 19.67
C GLN A 318 -5.49 17.88 20.31
N ILE A 319 -5.49 17.20 21.45
CA ILE A 319 -4.27 16.71 22.09
C ILE A 319 -3.53 15.76 21.14
N TYR A 320 -4.22 14.77 20.56
CA TYR A 320 -3.64 13.84 19.61
C TYR A 320 -2.95 14.56 18.44
N ARG A 321 -3.60 15.55 17.84
CA ARG A 321 -3.05 16.35 16.73
C ARG A 321 -1.78 17.14 17.10
N LEU A 322 -1.61 17.52 18.37
CA LEU A 322 -0.40 18.22 18.82
C LEU A 322 0.81 17.28 18.95
N TYR A 323 0.58 16.02 19.33
CA TYR A 323 1.65 15.05 19.56
C TYR A 323 2.05 14.27 18.30
N PHE A 324 1.18 14.13 17.33
CA PHE A 324 1.38 13.34 16.12
C PHE A 324 1.34 14.22 14.85
N LYS A 325 2.01 15.36 14.94
CA LYS A 325 2.27 16.25 13.81
C LYS A 325 3.32 15.68 12.88
#